data_5080dbf4ddab06bb40bfdba4c3446da2
#
_entry.id   5080dbf4ddab06bb40bfdba4c3446da2
#
_cell.length_a   1.000
_cell.length_b   1.000
_cell.length_c   1.000
_cell.angle_alpha   90.00
_cell.angle_beta   90.00
_cell.angle_gamma   90.00
#
_symmetry.space_group_name_H-M   'P 1'
#
loop_
_entity.id
_entity.type
_entity.pdbx_description
1 polymer ?
#
loop_
_entity_poly.entity_id
_entity_poly.type
_entity_poly.pdbx_seq_one_letter_code
_entity_poly.pdbx_strand_id
1 'polypeptide(L)'
;MKKLFKILFLPLISISLFALVYYQNLSPKLGLDLQGGISVILTADEGTDQELIEQAVEIMRTRIEAFGDVQEPEIAISGENSVLVQLPGVTDQERAIEALGTTGLLTFRPVLDSSMSTGYSPALELIVDPDDPENVSTAIKEGVTGVDEVIGISLEDNPEFESYILSVNSGYPVVYQLGPAELTGNDISDAIAVFPENEWIVSLEFKDESANLFTELTKKLANENGEKRKLAIVLDGEVVSAPGIAFDVDPTVGITGGTAAISMGNADGGESANNLAIILRYGALPVSFERSSIQKVSATLGENTLNLGLQAGLIGLIIVSLYLILYYRILGFVAILGLTSFGLLFYSVITLLGEYQGFTLTLSGIAGIIVSIGLAADSYIVTFEKFKDEIKIGRSFQFAADKAATDAWKTILTADFVS
;
A
#
# COMPACT_ATOMS: atom_id res chain seq x y z
N MET A 1 26.70 -16.87 -43.85
CA MET A 1 25.45 -16.26 -43.33
C MET A 1 24.97 -16.91 -42.04
N LYS A 2 24.74 -18.22 -41.93
CA LYS A 2 24.21 -18.85 -40.69
C LYS A 2 25.06 -18.66 -39.42
N LYS A 3 26.40 -18.61 -39.50
CA LYS A 3 27.29 -18.39 -38.35
C LYS A 3 27.28 -16.91 -37.90
N LEU A 4 27.25 -15.96 -38.84
CA LEU A 4 27.14 -14.51 -38.55
C LEU A 4 25.83 -14.16 -37.87
N PHE A 5 24.74 -14.78 -38.33
CA PHE A 5 23.40 -14.60 -37.73
C PHE A 5 23.35 -15.07 -36.28
N LYS A 6 24.01 -16.20 -35.94
CA LYS A 6 24.08 -16.69 -34.56
C LYS A 6 24.83 -15.74 -33.61
N ILE A 7 25.89 -15.08 -34.10
CA ILE A 7 26.70 -14.14 -33.29
C ILE A 7 25.95 -12.80 -33.07
N LEU A 8 25.27 -12.34 -34.09
CA LEU A 8 24.52 -11.06 -34.01
C LEU A 8 23.13 -11.20 -33.39
N PHE A 9 22.66 -12.41 -33.18
CA PHE A 9 21.30 -12.67 -32.69
C PHE A 9 21.07 -12.06 -31.31
N LEU A 10 21.97 -12.31 -30.35
CA LEU A 10 21.85 -11.79 -28.98
C LEU A 10 21.94 -10.26 -28.92
N PRO A 11 22.94 -9.59 -29.53
CA PRO A 11 22.98 -8.14 -29.63
C PRO A 11 21.75 -7.51 -30.27
N LEU A 12 21.22 -8.12 -31.34
CA LEU A 12 20.01 -7.63 -32.01
C LEU A 12 18.77 -7.70 -31.12
N ILE A 13 18.60 -8.81 -30.39
CA ILE A 13 17.51 -8.94 -29.43
C ILE A 13 17.66 -7.90 -28.30
N SER A 14 18.85 -7.75 -27.74
CA SER A 14 19.11 -6.78 -26.68
C SER A 14 18.77 -5.35 -27.11
N ILE A 15 19.21 -4.96 -28.28
CA ILE A 15 18.93 -3.62 -28.85
C ILE A 15 17.44 -3.47 -29.17
N SER A 16 16.79 -4.50 -29.70
CA SER A 16 15.36 -4.47 -30.02
C SER A 16 14.49 -4.32 -28.77
N LEU A 17 14.79 -5.10 -27.72
CA LEU A 17 14.09 -5.00 -26.43
C LEU A 17 14.32 -3.64 -25.76
N PHE A 18 15.57 -3.16 -25.76
CA PHE A 18 15.88 -1.86 -25.23
C PHE A 18 15.17 -0.72 -25.98
N ALA A 19 15.13 -0.80 -27.31
CA ALA A 19 14.41 0.16 -28.13
C ALA A 19 12.89 0.13 -27.84
N LEU A 20 12.31 -1.04 -27.58
CA LEU A 20 10.91 -1.20 -27.18
C LEU A 20 10.65 -0.51 -25.84
N VAL A 21 11.45 -0.80 -24.83
CA VAL A 21 11.36 -0.18 -23.49
C VAL A 21 11.51 1.33 -23.56
N TYR A 22 12.51 1.79 -24.31
CA TYR A 22 12.75 3.23 -24.50
C TYR A 22 11.60 3.94 -25.23
N TYR A 23 11.04 3.31 -26.27
CA TYR A 23 9.93 3.88 -27.03
C TYR A 23 8.64 3.97 -26.20
N GLN A 24 8.44 3.04 -25.28
CA GLN A 24 7.29 3.02 -24.36
C GLN A 24 7.51 3.91 -23.13
N ASN A 25 8.65 4.58 -22.99
CA ASN A 25 9.04 5.36 -21.80
C ASN A 25 8.97 4.58 -20.47
N LEU A 26 9.23 3.27 -20.54
CA LEU A 26 9.25 2.44 -19.35
C LEU A 26 10.57 2.61 -18.60
N SER A 27 10.48 2.61 -17.26
CA SER A 27 11.64 2.62 -16.36
C SER A 27 11.53 1.49 -15.35
N PRO A 28 12.66 0.96 -14.82
CA PRO A 28 12.62 -0.03 -13.76
C PRO A 28 11.92 0.53 -12.53
N LYS A 29 11.00 -0.25 -11.96
CA LYS A 29 10.34 0.09 -10.71
C LYS A 29 11.32 -0.11 -9.55
N LEU A 30 11.41 0.89 -8.69
CA LEU A 30 12.36 0.89 -7.57
C LEU A 30 11.66 0.43 -6.29
N GLY A 31 12.32 -0.42 -5.51
CA GLY A 31 11.83 -0.86 -4.22
C GLY A 31 11.94 0.20 -3.13
N LEU A 32 11.38 -0.10 -1.97
CA LEU A 32 11.31 0.77 -0.80
C LEU A 32 12.69 1.29 -0.33
N ASP A 33 13.72 0.45 -0.43
CA ASP A 33 15.09 0.77 -0.04
C ASP A 33 15.78 1.82 -0.95
N LEU A 34 15.26 2.01 -2.16
CA LEU A 34 15.78 2.97 -3.15
C LEU A 34 14.92 4.22 -3.30
N GLN A 35 13.60 4.10 -3.24
CA GLN A 35 12.68 5.23 -3.32
C GLN A 35 12.38 5.86 -1.95
N GLY A 36 12.65 5.14 -0.86
CA GLY A 36 12.12 5.48 0.45
C GLY A 36 10.62 5.17 0.55
N GLY A 37 10.03 5.49 1.68
CA GLY A 37 8.63 5.20 1.96
C GLY A 37 8.44 4.51 3.30
N ILE A 38 7.38 3.70 3.44
CA ILE A 38 7.09 2.96 4.66
C ILE A 38 6.90 1.47 4.40
N SER A 39 7.27 0.68 5.41
CA SER A 39 6.93 -0.73 5.54
C SER A 39 6.15 -0.91 6.83
N VAL A 40 4.97 -1.50 6.75
CA VAL A 40 4.09 -1.75 7.90
C VAL A 40 3.77 -3.24 7.95
N ILE A 41 3.86 -3.82 9.15
CA ILE A 41 3.34 -5.15 9.42
C ILE A 41 2.05 -5.00 10.20
N LEU A 42 0.98 -5.48 9.61
CA LEU A 42 -0.34 -5.53 10.19
C LEU A 42 -0.62 -6.97 10.62
N THR A 43 -1.10 -7.17 11.84
CA THR A 43 -1.35 -8.52 12.39
C THR A 43 -2.81 -8.62 12.81
N ALA A 44 -3.51 -9.63 12.32
CA ALA A 44 -4.86 -9.99 12.75
C ALA A 44 -4.80 -10.90 13.99
N ASP A 45 -5.94 -11.10 14.62
CA ASP A 45 -6.05 -11.98 15.77
C ASP A 45 -5.64 -13.43 15.46
N GLU A 46 -5.14 -14.15 16.48
CA GLU A 46 -4.75 -15.54 16.33
C GLU A 46 -5.98 -16.40 15.95
N GLY A 47 -5.82 -17.23 14.92
CA GLY A 47 -6.87 -18.11 14.44
C GLY A 47 -7.81 -17.48 13.41
N THR A 48 -7.52 -16.27 12.93
CA THR A 48 -8.24 -15.65 11.80
C THR A 48 -8.13 -16.52 10.55
N ASP A 49 -9.24 -16.70 9.85
CA ASP A 49 -9.30 -17.49 8.62
C ASP A 49 -8.44 -16.81 7.53
N GLN A 50 -7.61 -17.59 6.86
CA GLN A 50 -6.72 -17.09 5.81
C GLN A 50 -7.50 -16.48 4.62
N GLU A 51 -8.70 -16.98 4.33
CA GLU A 51 -9.55 -16.43 3.27
C GLU A 51 -9.98 -14.98 3.59
N LEU A 52 -10.24 -14.68 4.86
CA LEU A 52 -10.56 -13.31 5.30
C LEU A 52 -9.34 -12.38 5.19
N ILE A 53 -8.13 -12.90 5.48
CA ILE A 53 -6.89 -12.13 5.30
C ILE A 53 -6.64 -11.83 3.82
N GLU A 54 -6.89 -12.79 2.92
CA GLU A 54 -6.77 -12.60 1.47
C GLU A 54 -7.76 -11.54 0.97
N GLN A 55 -9.01 -11.56 1.44
CA GLN A 55 -9.99 -10.52 1.13
C GLN A 55 -9.57 -9.15 1.65
N ALA A 56 -9.03 -9.09 2.88
CA ALA A 56 -8.53 -7.84 3.45
C ALA A 56 -7.38 -7.26 2.63
N VAL A 57 -6.45 -8.08 2.17
CA VAL A 57 -5.32 -7.67 1.29
C VAL A 57 -5.83 -7.03 0.01
N GLU A 58 -6.88 -7.57 -0.61
CA GLU A 58 -7.44 -7.01 -1.84
C GLU A 58 -8.12 -5.65 -1.59
N ILE A 59 -8.84 -5.52 -0.48
CA ILE A 59 -9.44 -4.23 -0.07
C ILE A 59 -8.33 -3.20 0.23
N MET A 60 -7.30 -3.57 0.99
CA MET A 60 -6.16 -2.70 1.30
C MET A 60 -5.48 -2.21 0.02
N ARG A 61 -5.25 -3.10 -0.95
CA ARG A 61 -4.68 -2.76 -2.26
C ARG A 61 -5.52 -1.70 -2.96
N THR A 62 -6.82 -1.94 -3.07
CA THR A 62 -7.75 -1.04 -3.75
C THR A 62 -7.83 0.33 -3.07
N ARG A 63 -7.81 0.36 -1.73
CA ARG A 63 -7.78 1.61 -0.96
C ARG A 63 -6.50 2.40 -1.25
N ILE A 64 -5.32 1.76 -1.19
CA ILE A 64 -4.02 2.43 -1.42
C ILE A 64 -3.89 2.92 -2.85
N GLU A 65 -4.32 2.15 -3.84
CA GLU A 65 -4.31 2.59 -5.25
C GLU A 65 -5.20 3.84 -5.46
N ALA A 66 -6.31 3.94 -4.74
CA ALA A 66 -7.21 5.08 -4.81
C ALA A 66 -6.62 6.36 -4.19
N PHE A 67 -5.66 6.27 -3.28
CA PHE A 67 -4.96 7.45 -2.74
C PHE A 67 -4.10 8.16 -3.80
N GLY A 68 -3.68 7.46 -4.86
CA GLY A 68 -2.96 8.04 -6.00
C GLY A 68 -1.51 8.46 -5.73
N ASP A 69 -1.07 8.52 -4.47
CA ASP A 69 0.27 8.97 -4.07
C ASP A 69 1.30 7.83 -4.01
N VAL A 70 0.86 6.58 -4.14
CA VAL A 70 1.74 5.40 -4.03
C VAL A 70 1.97 4.79 -5.40
N GLN A 71 3.22 4.77 -5.83
CA GLN A 71 3.62 4.05 -7.04
C GLN A 71 3.82 2.57 -6.67
N GLU A 72 2.79 1.76 -6.90
CA GLU A 72 2.83 0.30 -6.73
C GLU A 72 3.06 -0.18 -5.29
N PRO A 73 1.97 -0.24 -4.52
CA PRO A 73 2.02 -0.84 -3.19
C PRO A 73 2.34 -2.34 -3.29
N GLU A 74 3.30 -2.81 -2.51
CA GLU A 74 3.56 -4.23 -2.33
C GLU A 74 2.84 -4.70 -1.06
N ILE A 75 1.79 -5.48 -1.23
CA ILE A 75 1.00 -6.03 -0.13
C ILE A 75 1.05 -7.55 -0.23
N ALA A 76 1.62 -8.19 0.78
CA ALA A 76 1.83 -9.63 0.82
C ALA A 76 1.49 -10.22 2.19
N ILE A 77 0.89 -11.40 2.20
CA ILE A 77 0.66 -12.16 3.43
C ILE A 77 2.02 -12.64 3.95
N SER A 78 2.28 -12.40 5.24
CA SER A 78 3.53 -12.74 5.91
C SER A 78 3.24 -13.59 7.15
N GLY A 79 3.43 -14.91 7.05
CA GLY A 79 3.05 -15.84 8.12
C GLY A 79 1.57 -16.25 8.07
N GLU A 80 1.00 -16.64 9.21
CA GLU A 80 -0.37 -17.18 9.28
C GLU A 80 -1.44 -16.08 9.40
N ASN A 81 -1.13 -14.98 10.11
CA ASN A 81 -2.09 -13.93 10.44
C ASN A 81 -1.56 -12.50 10.23
N SER A 82 -0.46 -12.33 9.51
CA SER A 82 0.14 -11.01 9.29
C SER A 82 0.18 -10.63 7.82
N VAL A 83 0.09 -9.33 7.56
CA VAL A 83 0.20 -8.73 6.24
C VAL A 83 1.34 -7.73 6.25
N LEU A 84 2.30 -7.91 5.35
CA LEU A 84 3.36 -6.95 5.09
C LEU A 84 2.90 -5.98 4.01
N VAL A 85 2.90 -4.71 4.32
CA VAL A 85 2.57 -3.64 3.39
C VAL A 85 3.80 -2.75 3.20
N GLN A 86 4.25 -2.63 1.95
CA GLN A 86 5.34 -1.73 1.58
C GLN A 86 4.82 -0.69 0.59
N LEU A 87 5.02 0.57 0.93
CA LEU A 87 4.56 1.71 0.16
C LEU A 87 5.75 2.58 -0.28
N PRO A 88 6.38 2.23 -1.42
CA PRO A 88 7.50 3.01 -1.95
C PRO A 88 7.03 4.39 -2.39
N GLY A 89 7.85 5.42 -2.13
CA GLY A 89 7.62 6.78 -2.61
C GLY A 89 6.44 7.51 -1.96
N VAL A 90 5.77 6.92 -0.97
CA VAL A 90 4.66 7.59 -0.28
C VAL A 90 5.15 8.86 0.42
N THR A 91 4.47 9.97 0.15
CA THR A 91 4.79 11.29 0.71
C THR A 91 4.12 11.49 2.06
N ASP A 92 2.85 11.14 2.17
CA ASP A 92 2.08 11.19 3.40
C ASP A 92 1.96 9.79 4.03
N GLN A 93 2.89 9.52 4.92
CA GLN A 93 3.02 8.21 5.56
C GLN A 93 1.91 7.95 6.59
N GLU A 94 1.48 8.98 7.33
CA GLU A 94 0.47 8.85 8.39
C GLU A 94 -0.88 8.52 7.78
N ARG A 95 -1.25 9.26 6.76
CA ARG A 95 -2.46 9.03 5.97
C ARG A 95 -2.53 7.61 5.37
N ALA A 96 -1.43 7.15 4.78
CA ALA A 96 -1.38 5.81 4.20
C ALA A 96 -1.54 4.71 5.27
N ILE A 97 -0.92 4.91 6.45
CA ILE A 97 -1.05 4.00 7.59
C ILE A 97 -2.48 3.98 8.14
N GLU A 98 -3.11 5.14 8.26
CA GLU A 98 -4.50 5.27 8.72
C GLU A 98 -5.44 4.51 7.80
N ALA A 99 -5.34 4.73 6.49
CA ALA A 99 -6.16 4.04 5.49
C ALA A 99 -6.04 2.51 5.51
N LEU A 100 -4.85 2.01 5.84
CA LEU A 100 -4.59 0.57 5.96
C LEU A 100 -5.12 -0.03 7.27
N GLY A 101 -5.01 0.73 8.37
CA GLY A 101 -5.33 0.24 9.71
C GLY A 101 -6.81 0.39 10.10
N THR A 102 -7.54 1.27 9.42
CA THR A 102 -8.95 1.50 9.69
C THR A 102 -9.80 0.36 9.12
N THR A 103 -10.56 -0.30 9.98
CA THR A 103 -11.46 -1.39 9.56
C THR A 103 -12.50 -0.87 8.57
N GLY A 104 -13.03 0.32 8.84
CA GLY A 104 -14.03 0.98 7.99
C GLY A 104 -15.41 0.35 8.16
N LEU A 105 -15.68 -0.25 9.33
CA LEU A 105 -16.98 -0.80 9.66
C LEU A 105 -17.98 0.33 9.90
N LEU A 106 -18.72 0.66 8.88
CA LEU A 106 -19.77 1.69 8.95
C LEU A 106 -21.12 1.06 9.26
N THR A 107 -21.82 1.63 10.23
CA THR A 107 -23.22 1.26 10.55
C THR A 107 -24.10 2.49 10.71
N PHE A 108 -25.38 2.36 10.30
CA PHE A 108 -26.41 3.36 10.48
C PHE A 108 -27.39 2.85 11.52
N ARG A 109 -27.47 3.56 12.63
CA ARG A 109 -28.19 3.11 13.83
C ARG A 109 -29.17 4.18 14.33
N PRO A 110 -30.43 3.83 14.66
CA PRO A 110 -31.34 4.76 15.28
C PRO A 110 -30.85 5.16 16.67
N VAL A 111 -30.88 6.43 16.99
CA VAL A 111 -30.61 6.91 18.36
C VAL A 111 -31.85 6.68 19.20
N LEU A 112 -31.71 5.91 20.29
CA LEU A 112 -32.76 5.65 21.25
C LEU A 112 -32.80 6.70 22.36
N ASP A 113 -31.60 7.11 22.81
CA ASP A 113 -31.38 8.19 23.76
C ASP A 113 -29.98 8.76 23.58
N SER A 114 -29.79 10.04 23.95
CA SER A 114 -28.46 10.61 24.09
C SER A 114 -28.44 11.48 25.35
N SER A 115 -27.53 11.18 26.25
CA SER A 115 -27.24 12.02 27.39
C SER A 115 -25.94 12.75 27.18
N MET A 116 -25.99 14.08 27.09
CA MET A 116 -24.78 14.82 27.36
C MET A 116 -24.35 14.45 28.75
N SER A 117 -23.09 14.10 28.92
CA SER A 117 -22.46 13.90 30.23
C SER A 117 -22.33 15.27 30.98
N THR A 118 -23.43 16.04 30.97
CA THR A 118 -23.57 17.23 31.84
C THR A 118 -24.00 16.85 33.25
N GLY A 119 -24.42 15.61 33.45
CA GLY A 119 -24.57 15.04 34.77
C GLY A 119 -23.21 14.48 35.20
N TYR A 120 -22.45 15.34 35.87
CA TYR A 120 -21.32 14.94 36.67
C TYR A 120 -21.61 13.60 37.34
N SER A 121 -21.12 12.53 36.75
CA SER A 121 -20.82 11.36 37.56
C SER A 121 -19.56 11.73 38.35
N PRO A 122 -19.62 11.86 39.69
CA PRO A 122 -18.46 12.26 40.47
C PRO A 122 -17.30 11.28 40.39
N ALA A 123 -17.44 10.25 39.60
CA ALA A 123 -16.48 9.17 39.40
C ALA A 123 -15.68 9.25 38.09
N LEU A 124 -16.11 10.05 37.10
CA LEU A 124 -15.43 10.21 35.82
C LEU A 124 -14.79 11.60 35.74
N GLU A 125 -13.48 11.66 35.75
CA GLU A 125 -12.69 12.83 35.39
C GLU A 125 -12.15 12.62 33.97
N LEU A 126 -12.66 13.37 33.01
CA LEU A 126 -12.11 13.41 31.67
C LEU A 126 -10.77 14.15 31.73
N ILE A 127 -9.70 13.44 31.50
CA ILE A 127 -8.38 14.03 31.29
C ILE A 127 -8.24 14.23 29.79
N VAL A 128 -8.37 15.46 29.34
CA VAL A 128 -7.95 15.88 28.00
C VAL A 128 -6.46 16.15 28.09
N ASP A 129 -5.67 15.45 27.27
CA ASP A 129 -4.27 15.77 27.13
C ASP A 129 -4.15 17.17 26.52
N PRO A 130 -3.54 18.15 27.21
CA PRO A 130 -3.44 19.50 26.68
C PRO A 130 -2.55 19.59 25.43
N ASP A 131 -1.70 18.60 25.18
CA ASP A 131 -0.82 18.53 24.02
C ASP A 131 -1.42 17.69 22.87
N ASP A 132 -2.47 16.90 23.15
CA ASP A 132 -3.24 16.12 22.17
C ASP A 132 -4.72 16.11 22.55
N PRO A 133 -5.51 17.12 22.11
CA PRO A 133 -6.93 17.25 22.44
C PRO A 133 -7.82 16.12 21.94
N GLU A 134 -7.32 15.30 20.99
CA GLU A 134 -8.04 14.13 20.46
C GLU A 134 -7.83 12.89 21.34
N ASN A 135 -6.81 12.90 22.20
CA ASN A 135 -6.54 11.82 23.13
C ASN A 135 -7.26 12.07 24.47
N VAL A 136 -8.55 11.74 24.46
CA VAL A 136 -9.37 11.81 25.68
C VAL A 136 -9.23 10.48 26.43
N SER A 137 -8.36 10.44 27.43
CA SER A 137 -8.33 9.33 28.37
C SER A 137 -9.34 9.55 29.50
N THR A 138 -10.20 8.57 29.73
CA THR A 138 -11.04 8.53 30.93
C THR A 138 -10.20 8.06 32.10
N ALA A 139 -9.80 9.00 32.97
CA ALA A 139 -9.24 8.62 34.26
C ALA A 139 -10.37 8.30 35.22
N ILE A 140 -10.30 7.12 35.77
CA ILE A 140 -11.17 6.67 36.84
C ILE A 140 -10.58 7.22 38.16
N LYS A 141 -11.40 7.92 38.97
CA LYS A 141 -10.96 8.36 40.31
C LYS A 141 -10.52 7.15 41.14
N GLU A 142 -9.46 7.33 41.90
CA GLU A 142 -8.95 6.28 42.82
C GLU A 142 -10.08 5.62 43.61
N GLY A 143 -10.25 4.31 43.40
CA GLY A 143 -11.26 3.49 44.11
C GLY A 143 -12.45 3.04 43.25
N VAL A 144 -12.46 3.32 41.95
CA VAL A 144 -13.51 2.85 41.01
C VAL A 144 -12.86 1.92 39.96
N THR A 145 -13.36 0.71 39.85
CA THR A 145 -12.79 -0.36 39.05
C THR A 145 -13.43 -0.51 37.70
N GLY A 146 -13.38 0.48 36.84
CA GLY A 146 -13.84 0.43 35.45
C GLY A 146 -15.03 1.32 35.13
N VAL A 147 -15.08 1.86 33.93
CA VAL A 147 -16.17 2.75 33.46
C VAL A 147 -17.48 1.98 33.41
N ASP A 148 -17.44 0.73 33.02
CA ASP A 148 -18.59 -0.17 32.91
C ASP A 148 -19.24 -0.47 34.25
N GLU A 149 -18.45 -0.51 35.34
CA GLU A 149 -18.93 -0.76 36.71
C GLU A 149 -19.59 0.47 37.33
N VAL A 150 -19.18 1.68 36.89
CA VAL A 150 -19.71 2.96 37.41
C VAL A 150 -21.05 3.32 36.78
N ILE A 151 -21.20 3.02 35.49
CA ILE A 151 -22.43 3.34 34.73
C ILE A 151 -23.39 2.12 34.74
N GLY A 152 -22.88 0.93 35.04
CA GLY A 152 -23.65 -0.33 34.95
C GLY A 152 -24.03 -0.70 33.51
N ILE A 153 -23.30 -0.17 32.54
CA ILE A 153 -23.59 -0.28 31.11
C ILE A 153 -22.25 -0.61 30.43
N SER A 154 -22.22 -1.65 29.61
CA SER A 154 -21.09 -1.90 28.74
C SER A 154 -21.04 -0.82 27.65
N LEU A 155 -19.88 -0.17 27.49
CA LEU A 155 -19.63 0.82 26.42
C LEU A 155 -19.05 0.14 25.18
N GLU A 156 -19.30 -1.13 25.00
CA GLU A 156 -18.86 -1.89 23.84
C GLU A 156 -19.86 -1.78 22.69
N ASP A 157 -19.39 -1.40 21.51
CA ASP A 157 -20.25 -1.35 20.33
C ASP A 157 -20.67 -2.76 19.90
N ASN A 158 -21.97 -2.94 19.77
CA ASN A 158 -22.54 -4.16 19.21
C ASN A 158 -23.60 -3.81 18.15
N PRO A 159 -23.26 -3.91 16.85
CA PRO A 159 -24.17 -3.55 15.76
C PRO A 159 -25.45 -4.40 15.70
N GLU A 160 -25.46 -5.60 16.27
CA GLU A 160 -26.63 -6.51 16.23
C GLU A 160 -27.67 -6.18 17.32
N PHE A 161 -27.24 -5.51 18.38
CA PHE A 161 -28.08 -5.24 19.54
C PHE A 161 -28.09 -3.77 19.94
N GLU A 162 -28.94 -3.42 20.91
CA GLU A 162 -28.83 -2.12 21.56
C GLU A 162 -27.48 -2.03 22.30
N SER A 163 -26.74 -0.95 22.05
CA SER A 163 -25.45 -0.71 22.68
C SER A 163 -25.28 0.76 23.04
N TYR A 164 -24.29 1.04 23.90
CA TYR A 164 -23.97 2.38 24.35
C TYR A 164 -22.59 2.74 23.85
N ILE A 165 -22.46 3.88 23.17
CA ILE A 165 -21.21 4.39 22.66
C ILE A 165 -20.93 5.75 23.27
N LEU A 166 -19.72 5.92 23.80
CA LEU A 166 -19.21 7.22 24.21
C LEU A 166 -18.56 7.90 23.00
N SER A 167 -19.03 9.07 22.64
CA SER A 167 -18.41 9.88 21.59
C SER A 167 -18.03 11.24 22.14
N VAL A 168 -16.90 11.78 21.69
CA VAL A 168 -16.45 13.13 22.05
C VAL A 168 -16.67 14.05 20.84
N ASN A 169 -17.91 14.49 20.66
CA ASN A 169 -18.25 15.43 19.61
C ASN A 169 -18.15 16.87 20.11
N SER A 170 -17.42 17.71 19.37
CA SER A 170 -17.25 19.15 19.66
C SER A 170 -16.68 19.44 21.05
N GLY A 171 -15.82 18.55 21.58
CA GLY A 171 -15.15 18.71 22.86
C GLY A 171 -16.01 18.35 24.08
N TYR A 172 -17.20 17.80 23.90
CA TYR A 172 -18.04 17.32 24.99
C TYR A 172 -18.33 15.83 24.83
N PRO A 173 -18.17 15.04 25.90
CA PRO A 173 -18.53 13.62 25.86
C PRO A 173 -20.04 13.45 25.83
N VAL A 174 -20.51 12.67 24.87
CA VAL A 174 -21.92 12.32 24.72
C VAL A 174 -22.01 10.79 24.71
N VAL A 175 -22.85 10.24 25.57
CA VAL A 175 -23.17 8.80 25.56
C VAL A 175 -24.44 8.63 24.72
N TYR A 176 -24.31 7.88 23.64
CA TYR A 176 -25.42 7.50 22.77
C TYR A 176 -25.90 6.10 23.12
N GLN A 177 -27.20 5.94 23.38
CA GLN A 177 -27.86 4.65 23.34
C GLN A 177 -28.37 4.42 21.91
N LEU A 178 -27.83 3.43 21.25
CA LEU A 178 -28.13 3.13 19.86
C LEU A 178 -28.93 1.84 19.74
N GLY A 179 -29.87 1.82 18.82
CA GLY A 179 -30.54 0.59 18.41
C GLY A 179 -29.65 -0.29 17.53
N PRO A 180 -30.13 -1.46 17.11
CA PRO A 180 -29.38 -2.30 16.16
C PRO A 180 -29.13 -1.58 14.83
N ALA A 181 -28.10 -2.01 14.11
CA ALA A 181 -27.76 -1.47 12.80
C ALA A 181 -28.85 -1.84 11.78
N GLU A 182 -29.44 -0.83 11.16
CA GLU A 182 -30.46 -1.00 10.11
C GLU A 182 -29.83 -1.02 8.71
N LEU A 183 -28.66 -0.34 8.53
CA LEU A 183 -27.85 -0.31 7.33
C LEU A 183 -26.37 -0.36 7.71
N THR A 184 -25.55 -0.86 6.78
CA THR A 184 -24.11 -1.02 6.98
C THR A 184 -23.31 -0.41 5.82
N GLY A 185 -22.00 -0.38 5.88
CA GLY A 185 -21.13 0.03 4.77
C GLY A 185 -21.32 -0.82 3.51
N ASN A 186 -21.80 -2.07 3.64
CA ASN A 186 -22.10 -2.92 2.50
C ASN A 186 -23.31 -2.46 1.67
N ASP A 187 -24.14 -1.57 2.24
CA ASP A 187 -25.31 -0.99 1.58
C ASP A 187 -24.97 0.22 0.71
N ILE A 188 -23.73 0.72 0.80
CA ILE A 188 -23.22 1.86 0.03
C ILE A 188 -22.77 1.40 -1.36
N SER A 189 -23.15 2.15 -2.40
CA SER A 189 -22.70 1.98 -3.76
C SER A 189 -21.52 2.88 -4.10
N ASP A 190 -21.54 4.13 -3.58
CA ASP A 190 -20.47 5.12 -3.79
C ASP A 190 -20.35 6.09 -2.60
N ALA A 191 -19.15 6.61 -2.41
CA ALA A 191 -18.85 7.64 -1.41
C ALA A 191 -17.88 8.67 -1.99
N ILE A 192 -18.22 9.95 -1.92
CA ILE A 192 -17.42 11.05 -2.48
C ILE A 192 -17.32 12.20 -1.47
N ALA A 193 -16.10 12.72 -1.30
CA ALA A 193 -15.90 13.97 -0.58
C ALA A 193 -16.24 15.15 -1.48
N VAL A 194 -17.07 16.06 -1.00
CA VAL A 194 -17.48 17.28 -1.70
C VAL A 194 -17.46 18.48 -0.74
N PHE A 195 -17.32 19.68 -1.28
CA PHE A 195 -17.20 20.91 -0.49
C PHE A 195 -18.32 21.92 -0.85
N PRO A 196 -19.60 21.62 -0.55
CA PRO A 196 -20.67 22.57 -0.73
C PRO A 196 -20.68 23.59 0.41
N GLU A 197 -21.07 24.83 0.12
CA GLU A 197 -21.35 25.86 1.12
C GLU A 197 -20.26 26.09 2.18
N ASN A 198 -18.97 25.87 1.81
CA ASN A 198 -17.80 26.05 2.67
C ASN A 198 -17.68 25.03 3.83
N GLU A 199 -18.22 23.85 3.64
CA GLU A 199 -18.13 22.71 4.55
C GLU A 199 -17.77 21.42 3.79
N TRP A 200 -16.86 20.63 4.33
CA TRP A 200 -16.57 19.32 3.78
C TRP A 200 -17.61 18.31 4.22
N ILE A 201 -18.17 17.61 3.25
CA ILE A 201 -19.09 16.51 3.51
C ILE A 201 -18.65 15.28 2.71
N VAL A 202 -18.87 14.09 3.26
CA VAL A 202 -18.83 12.84 2.52
C VAL A 202 -20.25 12.49 2.10
N SER A 203 -20.53 12.61 0.81
CA SER A 203 -21.80 12.20 0.21
C SER A 203 -21.78 10.71 -0.04
N LEU A 204 -22.77 10.01 0.51
CA LEU A 204 -22.96 8.58 0.39
C LEU A 204 -24.12 8.30 -0.57
N GLU A 205 -23.96 7.33 -1.45
CA GLU A 205 -25.01 6.81 -2.30
C GLU A 205 -25.26 5.34 -1.94
N PHE A 206 -26.53 5.00 -1.62
CA PHE A 206 -26.92 3.64 -1.30
C PHE A 206 -27.20 2.82 -2.57
N LYS A 207 -27.01 1.52 -2.48
CA LYS A 207 -27.46 0.57 -3.52
C LYS A 207 -28.98 0.64 -3.68
N ASP A 208 -29.49 0.35 -4.86
CA ASP A 208 -30.94 0.45 -5.18
C ASP A 208 -31.84 -0.29 -4.18
N GLU A 209 -31.43 -1.46 -3.72
CA GLU A 209 -32.16 -2.25 -2.73
C GLU A 209 -32.15 -1.58 -1.36
N SER A 210 -31.00 -1.06 -0.95
CA SER A 210 -30.77 -0.41 0.36
C SER A 210 -31.33 1.03 0.42
N ALA A 211 -31.47 1.70 -0.72
CA ALA A 211 -32.12 3.02 -0.80
C ALA A 211 -33.55 2.99 -0.29
N ASN A 212 -34.27 1.90 -0.53
CA ASN A 212 -35.63 1.74 0.02
C ASN A 212 -35.60 1.54 1.54
N LEU A 213 -34.64 0.77 2.06
CA LEU A 213 -34.45 0.59 3.50
C LEU A 213 -34.11 1.91 4.19
N PHE A 214 -33.22 2.71 3.58
CA PHE A 214 -32.93 4.06 4.08
C PHE A 214 -34.14 4.97 4.09
N THR A 215 -34.98 4.91 3.06
CA THR A 215 -36.25 5.69 3.01
C THR A 215 -37.19 5.26 4.12
N GLU A 216 -37.41 3.96 4.35
CA GLU A 216 -38.28 3.48 5.42
C GLU A 216 -37.70 3.79 6.82
N LEU A 217 -36.37 3.71 7.00
CA LEU A 217 -35.70 4.09 8.24
C LEU A 217 -35.92 5.60 8.55
N THR A 218 -35.62 6.44 7.56
CA THR A 218 -35.81 7.91 7.74
C THR A 218 -37.26 8.32 7.94
N LYS A 219 -38.22 7.62 7.33
CA LYS A 219 -39.64 7.76 7.56
C LYS A 219 -40.01 7.37 9.00
N LYS A 220 -39.49 6.27 9.54
CA LYS A 220 -39.70 5.87 10.94
C LYS A 220 -39.18 6.95 11.90
N LEU A 221 -37.93 7.41 11.67
CA LEU A 221 -37.32 8.46 12.49
C LEU A 221 -38.00 9.83 12.37
N ALA A 222 -38.53 10.17 11.21
CA ALA A 222 -39.28 11.40 11.01
C ALA A 222 -40.57 11.51 11.85
N ASN A 223 -41.13 10.36 12.27
CA ASN A 223 -42.26 10.28 13.16
C ASN A 223 -41.90 10.39 14.65
N GLU A 224 -40.61 10.30 14.98
CA GLU A 224 -40.11 10.42 16.35
C GLU A 224 -39.83 11.87 16.74
N ASN A 225 -39.60 12.13 18.03
CA ASN A 225 -39.29 13.44 18.58
C ASN A 225 -37.98 13.42 19.37
N GLY A 226 -37.32 14.57 19.43
CA GLY A 226 -36.10 14.75 20.22
C GLY A 226 -34.94 13.87 19.69
N GLU A 227 -34.27 13.21 20.60
CA GLU A 227 -33.08 12.38 20.29
C GLU A 227 -33.42 11.19 19.37
N LYS A 228 -34.59 10.60 19.54
CA LYS A 228 -35.06 9.47 18.72
C LYS A 228 -35.29 9.81 17.25
N ARG A 229 -35.28 11.11 16.91
CA ARG A 229 -35.36 11.60 15.53
C ARG A 229 -33.96 11.59 14.83
N LYS A 230 -32.90 11.18 15.51
CA LYS A 230 -31.56 11.18 15.02
C LYS A 230 -31.16 9.78 14.46
N LEU A 231 -30.32 9.82 13.46
CA LEU A 231 -29.65 8.64 12.89
C LEU A 231 -28.17 8.75 13.19
N ALA A 232 -27.64 7.86 14.01
CA ALA A 232 -26.22 7.79 14.27
C ALA A 232 -25.50 7.06 13.13
N ILE A 233 -24.41 7.66 12.67
CA ILE A 233 -23.45 7.07 11.73
C ILE A 233 -22.24 6.70 12.55
N VAL A 234 -22.02 5.39 12.71
CA VAL A 234 -20.96 4.83 13.55
C VAL A 234 -19.91 4.21 12.63
N LEU A 235 -18.65 4.59 12.82
CA LEU A 235 -17.51 4.08 12.11
C LEU A 235 -16.53 3.49 13.12
N ASP A 236 -16.22 2.18 12.99
CA ASP A 236 -15.28 1.47 13.85
C ASP A 236 -15.57 1.65 15.37
N GLY A 237 -16.86 1.66 15.73
CA GLY A 237 -17.30 1.81 17.12
C GLY A 237 -17.35 3.26 17.63
N GLU A 238 -17.09 4.24 16.78
CA GLU A 238 -17.18 5.67 17.12
C GLU A 238 -18.33 6.35 16.38
N VAL A 239 -19.11 7.20 17.07
CA VAL A 239 -20.17 7.99 16.44
C VAL A 239 -19.55 9.18 15.72
N VAL A 240 -19.36 9.06 14.41
CA VAL A 240 -18.82 10.15 13.57
C VAL A 240 -19.81 11.29 13.42
N SER A 241 -21.09 10.97 13.29
CA SER A 241 -22.17 11.96 13.13
C SER A 241 -23.49 11.36 13.60
N ALA A 242 -24.35 12.19 14.15
CA ALA A 242 -25.71 11.80 14.53
C ALA A 242 -26.74 12.88 14.10
N PRO A 243 -26.94 13.08 12.78
CA PRO A 243 -27.86 14.08 12.28
C PRO A 243 -29.30 13.75 12.63
N GLY A 244 -30.05 14.80 12.99
CA GLY A 244 -31.50 14.70 13.12
C GLY A 244 -32.17 14.73 11.74
N ILE A 245 -33.22 13.93 11.57
CA ILE A 245 -34.08 14.07 10.38
C ILE A 245 -34.75 15.44 10.38
N ALA A 246 -34.55 16.20 9.31
CA ALA A 246 -35.05 17.57 9.22
C ALA A 246 -36.61 17.62 9.38
N PHE A 247 -37.13 18.72 9.96
CA PHE A 247 -38.55 18.82 10.27
C PHE A 247 -39.43 18.99 9.02
N ASP A 248 -38.86 19.36 7.89
CA ASP A 248 -39.55 19.49 6.60
C ASP A 248 -39.66 18.14 5.85
N VAL A 249 -39.00 17.09 6.33
CA VAL A 249 -39.16 15.74 5.79
C VAL A 249 -40.55 15.22 6.14
N ASP A 250 -41.32 14.88 5.10
CA ASP A 250 -42.65 14.30 5.26
C ASP A 250 -42.57 12.93 5.95
N PRO A 251 -43.16 12.79 7.17
CA PRO A 251 -43.11 11.54 7.93
C PRO A 251 -43.86 10.36 7.27
N THR A 252 -44.63 10.64 6.20
CA THR A 252 -45.25 9.57 5.42
C THR A 252 -44.41 9.07 4.26
N VAL A 253 -43.40 9.83 3.85
CA VAL A 253 -42.55 9.55 2.70
C VAL A 253 -41.11 9.18 3.12
N GLY A 254 -40.52 9.90 4.07
CA GLY A 254 -39.11 9.79 4.43
C GLY A 254 -38.18 10.51 3.45
N ILE A 255 -36.86 10.26 3.56
CA ILE A 255 -35.87 10.79 2.62
C ILE A 255 -35.77 9.83 1.44
N THR A 256 -36.14 10.33 0.28
CA THR A 256 -36.06 9.60 -0.99
C THR A 256 -34.76 9.94 -1.73
N GLY A 257 -34.33 9.08 -2.66
CA GLY A 257 -33.15 9.32 -3.51
C GLY A 257 -31.90 8.55 -3.08
N GLY A 258 -31.97 7.83 -1.94
CA GLY A 258 -30.91 6.91 -1.53
C GLY A 258 -29.56 7.58 -1.27
N THR A 259 -29.56 8.82 -0.78
CA THR A 259 -28.32 9.54 -0.44
C THR A 259 -28.31 10.00 1.01
N ALA A 260 -27.14 9.97 1.63
CA ALA A 260 -26.86 10.54 2.94
C ALA A 260 -25.58 11.37 2.89
N ALA A 261 -25.38 12.22 3.89
CA ALA A 261 -24.17 13.04 3.99
C ALA A 261 -23.60 13.00 5.41
N ILE A 262 -22.29 12.84 5.51
CA ILE A 262 -21.53 12.94 6.75
C ILE A 262 -20.83 14.29 6.74
N SER A 263 -21.11 15.15 7.72
CA SER A 263 -20.43 16.44 7.88
C SER A 263 -19.04 16.19 8.49
N MET A 264 -18.01 16.76 7.85
CA MET A 264 -16.60 16.67 8.29
C MET A 264 -16.08 18.03 8.78
N GLY A 265 -16.96 19.04 8.92
CA GLY A 265 -16.60 20.37 9.39
C GLY A 265 -15.95 21.28 8.35
N ASN A 266 -15.21 22.29 8.81
CA ASN A 266 -14.70 23.40 8.01
C ASN A 266 -13.47 23.04 7.13
N ALA A 267 -12.82 24.05 6.58
CA ALA A 267 -11.81 23.99 5.51
C ALA A 267 -10.64 22.98 5.70
N ASP A 268 -10.28 22.65 6.94
CA ASP A 268 -9.20 21.72 7.24
C ASP A 268 -9.62 20.23 7.12
N GLY A 269 -10.92 19.96 7.04
CA GLY A 269 -11.49 18.61 6.95
C GLY A 269 -11.39 17.92 5.59
N GLY A 270 -10.83 18.57 4.58
CA GLY A 270 -10.83 18.06 3.19
C GLY A 270 -10.06 16.76 3.00
N GLU A 271 -8.95 16.64 3.68
CA GLU A 271 -8.13 15.44 3.64
C GLU A 271 -8.80 14.28 4.35
N SER A 272 -9.30 14.51 5.56
CA SER A 272 -10.07 13.52 6.33
C SER A 272 -11.35 13.10 5.58
N ALA A 273 -12.04 14.03 4.93
CA ALA A 273 -13.20 13.71 4.11
C ALA A 273 -12.87 12.80 2.92
N ASN A 274 -11.75 13.08 2.22
CA ASN A 274 -11.29 12.24 1.12
C ASN A 274 -10.89 10.84 1.61
N ASN A 275 -10.18 10.75 2.73
CA ASN A 275 -9.79 9.47 3.32
C ASN A 275 -11.00 8.64 3.69
N LEU A 276 -11.96 9.25 4.39
CA LEU A 276 -13.21 8.59 4.77
C LEU A 276 -13.99 8.13 3.52
N ALA A 277 -14.09 8.97 2.50
CA ALA A 277 -14.78 8.62 1.26
C ALA A 277 -14.12 7.39 0.58
N ILE A 278 -12.79 7.31 0.56
CA ILE A 278 -12.06 6.16 0.01
C ILE A 278 -12.34 4.90 0.84
N ILE A 279 -12.24 4.98 2.17
CA ILE A 279 -12.51 3.83 3.06
C ILE A 279 -13.93 3.30 2.85
N LEU A 280 -14.92 4.20 2.78
CA LEU A 280 -16.31 3.82 2.62
C LEU A 280 -16.65 3.29 1.23
N ARG A 281 -16.03 3.85 0.18
CA ARG A 281 -16.21 3.41 -1.22
C ARG A 281 -15.71 1.99 -1.45
N TYR A 282 -14.56 1.64 -0.87
CA TYR A 282 -13.93 0.33 -1.09
C TYR A 282 -14.28 -0.71 -0.03
N GLY A 283 -15.07 -0.32 0.96
CA GLY A 283 -15.67 -1.22 1.95
C GLY A 283 -14.82 -1.47 3.19
N ALA A 284 -15.45 -2.12 4.17
CA ALA A 284 -14.83 -2.50 5.43
C ALA A 284 -13.87 -3.69 5.25
N LEU A 285 -12.79 -3.70 6.04
CA LEU A 285 -11.97 -4.88 6.19
C LEU A 285 -12.76 -5.97 6.94
N PRO A 286 -12.71 -7.24 6.48
CA PRO A 286 -13.45 -8.33 7.12
C PRO A 286 -12.88 -8.73 8.49
N VAL A 287 -11.67 -8.24 8.81
CA VAL A 287 -10.98 -8.47 10.09
C VAL A 287 -10.26 -7.20 10.53
N SER A 288 -10.12 -7.01 11.83
CA SER A 288 -9.30 -5.95 12.41
C SER A 288 -7.82 -6.32 12.38
N PHE A 289 -6.98 -5.32 12.17
CA PHE A 289 -5.53 -5.48 12.16
C PHE A 289 -4.90 -4.54 13.18
N GLU A 290 -4.02 -5.09 14.00
CA GLU A 290 -3.15 -4.31 14.86
C GLU A 290 -1.82 -4.00 14.15
N ARG A 291 -1.28 -2.82 14.40
CA ARG A 291 0.01 -2.39 13.85
C ARG A 291 1.15 -2.99 14.68
N SER A 292 1.77 -4.04 14.18
CA SER A 292 2.86 -4.72 14.90
C SER A 292 4.21 -4.06 14.70
N SER A 293 4.48 -3.48 13.53
CA SER A 293 5.75 -2.81 13.23
C SER A 293 5.59 -1.77 12.13
N ILE A 294 6.25 -0.63 12.30
CA ILE A 294 6.34 0.42 11.27
C ILE A 294 7.82 0.74 11.06
N GLN A 295 8.29 0.61 9.83
CA GLN A 295 9.63 0.98 9.42
C GLN A 295 9.57 2.08 8.37
N LYS A 296 10.08 3.26 8.71
CA LYS A 296 10.18 4.40 7.79
C LYS A 296 11.54 4.39 7.10
N VAL A 297 11.56 4.41 5.78
CA VAL A 297 12.77 4.48 4.97
C VAL A 297 12.83 5.85 4.30
N SER A 298 13.92 6.59 4.55
CA SER A 298 14.09 7.93 3.99
C SER A 298 14.39 7.87 2.48
N ALA A 299 13.63 8.59 1.68
CA ALA A 299 13.84 8.74 0.24
C ALA A 299 15.25 9.28 -0.09
N THR A 300 15.76 10.21 0.69
CA THR A 300 17.10 10.79 0.47
C THR A 300 18.25 9.80 0.70
N LEU A 301 18.08 8.85 1.62
CA LEU A 301 19.04 7.77 1.85
C LEU A 301 19.02 6.78 0.68
N GLY A 302 17.84 6.42 0.19
CA GLY A 302 17.67 5.52 -0.95
C GLY A 302 18.29 6.09 -2.22
N GLU A 303 17.95 7.34 -2.58
CA GLU A 303 18.48 8.03 -3.74
C GLU A 303 20.02 8.17 -3.70
N ASN A 304 20.58 8.58 -2.57
CA ASN A 304 22.03 8.68 -2.42
C ASN A 304 22.70 7.31 -2.58
N THR A 305 22.13 6.25 -2.02
CA THR A 305 22.66 4.90 -2.10
C THR A 305 22.59 4.37 -3.53
N LEU A 306 21.50 4.61 -4.24
CA LEU A 306 21.33 4.30 -5.66
C LEU A 306 22.41 4.99 -6.51
N ASN A 307 22.56 6.31 -6.34
CA ASN A 307 23.52 7.10 -7.09
C ASN A 307 24.97 6.63 -6.82
N LEU A 308 25.33 6.37 -5.57
CA LEU A 308 26.67 5.86 -5.23
C LEU A 308 26.87 4.45 -5.78
N GLY A 309 25.87 3.57 -5.73
CA GLY A 309 25.92 2.22 -6.29
C GLY A 309 26.11 2.23 -7.80
N LEU A 310 25.33 3.07 -8.52
CA LEU A 310 25.50 3.23 -9.97
C LEU A 310 26.85 3.81 -10.35
N GLN A 311 27.36 4.81 -9.62
CA GLN A 311 28.69 5.38 -9.85
C GLN A 311 29.78 4.32 -9.62
N ALA A 312 29.73 3.56 -8.54
CA ALA A 312 30.68 2.50 -8.25
C ALA A 312 30.65 1.42 -9.34
N GLY A 313 29.46 0.99 -9.77
CA GLY A 313 29.29 0.04 -10.86
C GLY A 313 29.86 0.54 -12.19
N LEU A 314 29.59 1.81 -12.53
CA LEU A 314 30.11 2.43 -13.75
C LEU A 314 31.65 2.53 -13.72
N ILE A 315 32.22 2.98 -12.61
CA ILE A 315 33.69 3.04 -12.44
C ILE A 315 34.30 1.66 -12.58
N GLY A 316 33.72 0.63 -11.92
CA GLY A 316 34.16 -0.75 -12.05
C GLY A 316 34.11 -1.26 -13.49
N LEU A 317 33.03 -0.98 -14.21
CA LEU A 317 32.86 -1.35 -15.61
C LEU A 317 33.90 -0.67 -16.53
N ILE A 318 34.20 0.62 -16.28
CA ILE A 318 35.21 1.37 -17.03
C ILE A 318 36.59 0.75 -16.79
N ILE A 319 36.96 0.44 -15.55
CA ILE A 319 38.24 -0.17 -15.20
C ILE A 319 38.38 -1.53 -15.89
N VAL A 320 37.38 -2.40 -15.82
CA VAL A 320 37.38 -3.71 -16.46
C VAL A 320 37.43 -3.57 -17.98
N SER A 321 36.68 -2.64 -18.57
CA SER A 321 36.71 -2.39 -20.01
C SER A 321 38.08 -1.92 -20.48
N LEU A 322 38.72 -1.01 -19.74
CA LEU A 322 40.05 -0.52 -20.03
C LEU A 322 41.08 -1.66 -19.96
N TYR A 323 41.02 -2.50 -18.92
CA TYR A 323 41.86 -3.68 -18.79
C TYR A 323 41.69 -4.64 -19.99
N LEU A 324 40.47 -4.95 -20.39
CA LEU A 324 40.15 -5.81 -21.52
C LEU A 324 40.70 -5.27 -22.84
N ILE A 325 40.58 -3.95 -23.09
CA ILE A 325 41.12 -3.32 -24.30
C ILE A 325 42.65 -3.38 -24.30
N LEU A 326 43.31 -3.02 -23.20
CA LEU A 326 44.77 -2.94 -23.12
C LEU A 326 45.38 -4.32 -23.24
N TYR A 327 44.79 -5.34 -22.62
CA TYR A 327 45.38 -6.68 -22.58
C TYR A 327 44.95 -7.54 -23.78
N TYR A 328 43.70 -7.52 -24.20
CA TYR A 328 43.14 -8.35 -25.27
C TYR A 328 42.99 -7.62 -26.60
N ARG A 329 43.20 -6.30 -26.63
CA ARG A 329 43.12 -5.49 -27.85
C ARG A 329 41.79 -5.68 -28.59
N ILE A 330 41.78 -6.23 -29.82
CA ILE A 330 40.57 -6.42 -30.64
C ILE A 330 39.56 -7.34 -29.93
N LEU A 331 39.99 -8.39 -29.25
CA LEU A 331 39.09 -9.25 -28.48
C LEU A 331 38.43 -8.50 -27.31
N GLY A 332 39.14 -7.50 -26.73
CA GLY A 332 38.59 -6.62 -25.70
C GLY A 332 37.37 -5.81 -26.19
N PHE A 333 37.41 -5.32 -27.44
CA PHE A 333 36.24 -4.65 -28.04
C PHE A 333 35.03 -5.59 -28.20
N VAL A 334 35.31 -6.88 -28.55
CA VAL A 334 34.24 -7.88 -28.64
C VAL A 334 33.60 -8.14 -27.27
N ALA A 335 34.45 -8.22 -26.22
CA ALA A 335 33.92 -8.36 -24.85
C ALA A 335 33.08 -7.18 -24.42
N ILE A 336 33.52 -5.94 -24.69
CA ILE A 336 32.74 -4.75 -24.34
C ILE A 336 31.41 -4.74 -25.07
N LEU A 337 31.38 -5.08 -26.36
CA LEU A 337 30.11 -5.20 -27.09
C LEU A 337 29.18 -6.24 -26.47
N GLY A 338 29.74 -7.36 -26.04
CA GLY A 338 28.99 -8.41 -25.35
C GLY A 338 28.48 -7.96 -23.97
N LEU A 339 29.31 -7.31 -23.16
CA LEU A 339 28.91 -6.75 -21.86
C LEU A 339 27.85 -5.68 -22.00
N THR A 340 27.97 -4.80 -23.00
CA THR A 340 26.96 -3.78 -23.30
C THR A 340 25.63 -4.45 -23.71
N SER A 341 25.69 -5.46 -24.59
CA SER A 341 24.48 -6.21 -24.98
C SER A 341 23.82 -6.91 -23.78
N PHE A 342 24.64 -7.47 -22.88
CA PHE A 342 24.15 -8.07 -21.64
C PHE A 342 23.48 -7.06 -20.73
N GLY A 343 24.11 -5.89 -20.52
CA GLY A 343 23.54 -4.82 -19.71
C GLY A 343 22.22 -4.29 -20.27
N LEU A 344 22.13 -4.07 -21.60
CA LEU A 344 20.90 -3.65 -22.26
C LEU A 344 19.78 -4.70 -22.14
N LEU A 345 20.12 -5.98 -22.30
CA LEU A 345 19.18 -7.07 -22.15
C LEU A 345 18.65 -7.13 -20.71
N PHE A 346 19.56 -7.06 -19.75
CA PHE A 346 19.23 -7.13 -18.33
C PHE A 346 18.33 -5.97 -17.89
N TYR A 347 18.69 -4.74 -18.29
CA TYR A 347 17.87 -3.56 -18.05
C TYR A 347 16.47 -3.74 -18.63
N SER A 348 16.37 -4.19 -19.89
CA SER A 348 15.09 -4.36 -20.55
C SER A 348 14.22 -5.43 -19.89
N VAL A 349 14.83 -6.55 -19.50
CA VAL A 349 14.11 -7.65 -18.82
C VAL A 349 13.60 -7.20 -17.47
N ILE A 350 14.41 -6.54 -16.64
CA ILE A 350 13.96 -6.04 -15.33
C ILE A 350 12.84 -5.02 -15.49
N THR A 351 12.96 -4.09 -16.45
CA THR A 351 11.92 -3.10 -16.70
C THR A 351 10.60 -3.74 -17.12
N LEU A 352 10.65 -4.75 -18.01
CA LEU A 352 9.45 -5.48 -18.44
C LEU A 352 8.87 -6.34 -17.32
N LEU A 353 9.70 -6.98 -16.49
CA LEU A 353 9.24 -7.72 -15.32
C LEU A 353 8.58 -6.78 -14.30
N GLY A 354 9.13 -5.57 -14.13
CA GLY A 354 8.51 -4.52 -13.31
C GLY A 354 7.13 -4.15 -13.81
N GLU A 355 6.99 -3.91 -15.11
CA GLU A 355 5.72 -3.48 -15.72
C GLU A 355 4.63 -4.56 -15.70
N TYR A 356 5.00 -5.82 -16.03
CA TYR A 356 4.01 -6.89 -16.20
C TYR A 356 3.80 -7.78 -14.97
N GLN A 357 4.75 -7.80 -14.04
CA GLN A 357 4.72 -8.69 -12.86
C GLN A 357 4.94 -7.96 -11.53
N GLY A 358 5.04 -6.62 -11.54
CA GLY A 358 5.27 -5.84 -10.33
C GLY A 358 6.65 -6.06 -9.69
N PHE A 359 7.66 -6.50 -10.46
CA PHE A 359 9.00 -6.72 -9.94
C PHE A 359 9.70 -5.39 -9.63
N THR A 360 10.08 -5.17 -8.37
CA THR A 360 10.78 -3.97 -7.91
C THR A 360 12.28 -4.20 -7.80
N LEU A 361 13.08 -3.22 -8.27
CA LEU A 361 14.53 -3.24 -8.17
C LEU A 361 14.98 -2.72 -6.81
N THR A 362 15.58 -3.60 -6.01
CA THR A 362 16.11 -3.31 -4.68
C THR A 362 17.61 -2.99 -4.71
N LEU A 363 18.15 -2.46 -3.61
CA LEU A 363 19.60 -2.22 -3.46
C LEU A 363 20.41 -3.53 -3.61
N SER A 364 19.91 -4.61 -3.03
CA SER A 364 20.51 -5.95 -3.20
C SER A 364 20.44 -6.42 -4.64
N GLY A 365 19.36 -6.11 -5.37
CA GLY A 365 19.23 -6.38 -6.80
C GLY A 365 20.30 -5.65 -7.62
N ILE A 366 20.55 -4.36 -7.34
CA ILE A 366 21.63 -3.59 -8.00
C ILE A 366 23.00 -4.20 -7.72
N ALA A 367 23.28 -4.58 -6.48
CA ALA A 367 24.53 -5.27 -6.15
C ALA A 367 24.67 -6.59 -6.93
N GLY A 368 23.57 -7.37 -7.05
CA GLY A 368 23.53 -8.57 -7.88
C GLY A 368 23.83 -8.31 -9.36
N ILE A 369 23.31 -7.21 -9.93
CA ILE A 369 23.61 -6.79 -11.31
C ILE A 369 25.10 -6.52 -11.49
N ILE A 370 25.71 -5.76 -10.58
CA ILE A 370 27.14 -5.41 -10.63
C ILE A 370 28.00 -6.68 -10.58
N VAL A 371 27.68 -7.60 -9.67
CA VAL A 371 28.36 -8.90 -9.57
C VAL A 371 28.18 -9.71 -10.85
N SER A 372 26.96 -9.78 -11.41
CA SER A 372 26.69 -10.51 -12.66
C SER A 372 27.48 -9.98 -13.86
N ILE A 373 27.65 -8.66 -13.96
CA ILE A 373 28.51 -8.04 -14.99
C ILE A 373 29.98 -8.45 -14.78
N GLY A 374 30.44 -8.52 -13.52
CA GLY A 374 31.79 -9.00 -13.19
C GLY A 374 32.01 -10.45 -13.61
N LEU A 375 31.10 -11.36 -13.31
CA LEU A 375 31.12 -12.76 -13.72
C LEU A 375 31.08 -12.92 -15.26
N ALA A 376 30.24 -12.09 -15.93
CA ALA A 376 30.23 -12.09 -17.38
C ALA A 376 31.58 -11.65 -17.98
N ALA A 377 32.24 -10.64 -17.39
CA ALA A 377 33.58 -10.21 -17.83
C ALA A 377 34.64 -11.33 -17.63
N ASP A 378 34.60 -12.03 -16.50
CA ASP A 378 35.48 -13.17 -16.23
C ASP A 378 35.29 -14.30 -17.26
N SER A 379 34.05 -14.59 -17.62
CA SER A 379 33.71 -15.58 -18.66
C SER A 379 34.33 -15.23 -20.02
N TYR A 380 34.41 -13.93 -20.38
CA TYR A 380 35.15 -13.51 -21.58
C TYR A 380 36.65 -13.72 -21.45
N ILE A 381 37.25 -13.44 -20.28
CA ILE A 381 38.68 -13.64 -20.02
C ILE A 381 39.04 -15.10 -20.19
N VAL A 382 38.29 -16.01 -19.54
CA VAL A 382 38.51 -17.47 -19.67
C VAL A 382 38.42 -17.92 -21.12
N THR A 383 37.43 -17.44 -21.86
CA THR A 383 37.27 -17.80 -23.28
C THR A 383 38.43 -17.30 -24.14
N PHE A 384 38.90 -16.06 -23.89
CA PHE A 384 39.99 -15.47 -24.66
C PHE A 384 41.36 -16.12 -24.37
N GLU A 385 41.62 -16.52 -23.13
CA GLU A 385 42.85 -17.26 -22.82
C GLU A 385 42.84 -18.63 -23.50
N LYS A 386 41.72 -19.37 -23.45
CA LYS A 386 41.56 -20.61 -24.21
C LYS A 386 41.78 -20.39 -25.71
N PHE A 387 41.25 -19.31 -26.27
CA PHE A 387 41.43 -18.96 -27.67
C PHE A 387 42.89 -18.66 -28.01
N LYS A 388 43.61 -17.87 -27.20
CA LYS A 388 45.04 -17.56 -27.40
C LYS A 388 45.87 -18.81 -27.35
N ASP A 389 45.60 -19.75 -26.45
CA ASP A 389 46.34 -20.98 -26.33
C ASP A 389 46.18 -21.87 -27.57
N GLU A 390 44.98 -21.97 -28.12
CA GLU A 390 44.71 -22.70 -29.35
C GLU A 390 45.42 -22.06 -30.57
N ILE A 391 45.50 -20.72 -30.63
CA ILE A 391 46.28 -20.00 -31.67
C ILE A 391 47.80 -20.24 -31.52
N LYS A 392 48.35 -20.25 -30.29
CA LYS A 392 49.77 -20.51 -30.03
C LYS A 392 50.20 -21.90 -30.49
N ILE A 393 49.31 -22.88 -30.44
CA ILE A 393 49.52 -24.26 -30.92
C ILE A 393 49.51 -24.33 -32.46
N GLY A 394 49.21 -23.21 -33.16
CA GLY A 394 49.20 -23.13 -34.62
C GLY A 394 47.91 -23.54 -35.29
N ARG A 395 46.81 -23.61 -34.56
CA ARG A 395 45.48 -23.91 -35.11
C ARG A 395 44.90 -22.74 -35.89
N SER A 396 44.04 -23.01 -36.84
CA SER A 396 43.38 -21.98 -37.61
C SER A 396 42.44 -21.14 -36.70
N PHE A 397 42.31 -19.85 -37.00
CA PHE A 397 41.49 -18.90 -36.21
C PHE A 397 40.07 -19.43 -35.94
N GLN A 398 39.47 -20.04 -36.96
CA GLN A 398 38.09 -20.53 -36.88
C GLN A 398 37.99 -21.77 -35.97
N PHE A 399 38.95 -22.70 -36.07
CA PHE A 399 39.01 -23.87 -35.21
C PHE A 399 39.28 -23.47 -33.74
N ALA A 400 40.23 -22.55 -33.54
CA ALA A 400 40.57 -22.04 -32.22
C ALA A 400 39.35 -21.37 -31.52
N ALA A 401 38.57 -20.60 -32.26
CA ALA A 401 37.35 -19.96 -31.73
C ALA A 401 36.25 -20.98 -31.34
N ASP A 402 35.94 -21.94 -32.22
CA ASP A 402 34.95 -22.99 -31.96
C ASP A 402 35.39 -23.90 -30.77
N LYS A 403 36.69 -24.22 -30.68
CA LYS A 403 37.23 -25.03 -29.59
C LYS A 403 37.29 -24.31 -28.27
N ALA A 404 37.79 -23.07 -28.26
CA ALA A 404 37.82 -22.22 -27.07
C ALA A 404 36.43 -22.00 -26.48
N ALA A 405 35.43 -21.72 -27.30
CA ALA A 405 34.05 -21.58 -26.84
C ALA A 405 33.50 -22.86 -26.19
N THR A 406 33.81 -24.04 -26.78
CA THR A 406 33.35 -25.33 -26.23
C THR A 406 34.03 -25.69 -24.91
N ASP A 407 35.34 -25.45 -24.81
CA ASP A 407 36.10 -25.76 -23.60
C ASP A 407 35.88 -24.75 -22.49
N ALA A 408 35.71 -23.44 -22.82
CA ALA A 408 35.34 -22.39 -21.88
C ALA A 408 33.96 -22.63 -21.29
N TRP A 409 32.97 -23.03 -22.10
CA TRP A 409 31.62 -23.30 -21.64
C TRP A 409 31.58 -24.28 -20.47
N LYS A 410 32.32 -25.39 -20.54
CA LYS A 410 32.39 -26.36 -19.45
C LYS A 410 33.01 -25.78 -18.18
N THR A 411 34.07 -24.98 -18.33
CA THR A 411 34.78 -24.36 -17.21
C THR A 411 33.89 -23.29 -16.54
N ILE A 412 33.24 -22.44 -17.33
CA ILE A 412 32.35 -21.38 -16.87
C ILE A 412 31.14 -21.98 -16.13
N LEU A 413 30.48 -22.99 -16.73
CA LEU A 413 29.33 -23.65 -16.12
C LEU A 413 29.68 -24.30 -14.78
N THR A 414 30.87 -24.87 -14.65
CA THR A 414 31.33 -25.46 -13.38
C THR A 414 31.66 -24.38 -12.34
N ALA A 415 32.27 -23.27 -12.77
CA ALA A 415 32.61 -22.17 -11.88
C ALA A 415 31.34 -21.43 -11.38
N ASP A 416 30.42 -21.10 -12.28
CA ASP A 416 29.18 -20.40 -11.95
C ASP A 416 28.22 -21.25 -11.09
N PHE A 417 28.31 -22.58 -11.16
CA PHE A 417 27.52 -23.48 -10.33
C PHE A 417 28.07 -23.62 -8.90
N VAL A 418 29.35 -23.32 -8.69
CA VAL A 418 30.02 -23.42 -7.39
C VAL A 418 30.01 -22.07 -6.64
N SER A 419 29.92 -20.94 -7.36
CA SER A 419 29.86 -19.60 -6.81
C SER A 419 28.44 -19.21 -6.40
#